data_acf2fc7c2d7210df2e4538cbb07461e7
#
_entry.id   acf2fc7c2d7210df2e4538cbb07461e7
#
_cell.length_a   1.000
_cell.length_b   1.000
_cell.length_c   1.000
_cell.angle_alpha   90.00
_cell.angle_beta   90.00
_cell.angle_gamma   90.00
#
_symmetry.space_group_name_H-M   'P 1'
#
loop_
_entity.id
_entity.type
_entity.pdbx_description
1 polymer ?
#
loop_
_entity_poly.entity_id
_entity_poly.type
_entity_poly.pdbx_seq_one_letter_code
_entity_poly.pdbx_strand_id
1 'polypeptide(L)'
;MNNTVLLRVSGREWGGWTSVRISAGINRIARDFNVAITTRWPGSRDYQPRIKNGELVEVLIGDEPVLTGYVEALPLRYDASSVSMGIVGRSKTADLVDCSALPVQQSGKNLLRIVSELAAPFGITVVDAGVPQTAVIDAQPEHGETVADCLNRLLGQVQTLAYDDECGRLVLGKPGTGKAATALV
;
A
#
# COMPACT_ATOMS: atom_id res chain seq x y z
N MET A 1 1.51 21.68 -13.88
CA MET A 1 1.27 20.70 -12.79
C MET A 1 2.48 20.72 -11.89
N ASN A 2 2.28 20.82 -10.60
CA ASN A 2 3.39 20.73 -9.63
C ASN A 2 3.69 19.23 -9.41
N ASN A 3 4.88 18.78 -9.79
CA ASN A 3 5.30 17.38 -9.65
C ASN A 3 6.17 17.16 -8.39
N THR A 4 6.09 18.05 -7.43
CA THR A 4 6.83 17.91 -6.18
C THR A 4 6.26 16.76 -5.37
N VAL A 5 7.11 15.84 -4.93
CA VAL A 5 6.70 14.75 -4.04
C VAL A 5 6.85 15.22 -2.58
N LEU A 6 5.79 15.03 -1.82
CA LEU A 6 5.73 15.35 -0.39
C LEU A 6 5.34 14.10 0.40
N LEU A 7 5.90 13.95 1.58
CA LEU A 7 5.41 13.03 2.60
C LEU A 7 4.73 13.85 3.70
N ARG A 8 3.51 13.51 4.03
CA ARG A 8 2.83 14.06 5.20
C ARG A 8 2.83 12.99 6.31
N VAL A 9 3.58 13.27 7.38
CA VAL A 9 3.73 12.38 8.53
C VAL A 9 3.38 13.16 9.79
N SER A 10 2.46 12.64 10.59
CA SER A 10 2.02 13.28 11.85
C SER A 10 1.62 14.76 11.67
N GLY A 11 0.95 15.09 10.55
CA GLY A 11 0.49 16.44 10.22
C GLY A 11 1.58 17.41 9.77
N ARG A 12 2.80 16.94 9.51
CA ARG A 12 3.91 17.73 8.97
C ARG A 12 4.25 17.25 7.56
N GLU A 13 4.59 18.20 6.72
CA GLU A 13 5.02 17.93 5.34
C GLU A 13 6.55 17.91 5.25
N TRP A 14 7.04 16.93 4.51
CA TRP A 14 8.45 16.68 4.28
C TRP A 14 8.69 16.58 2.78
N GLY A 15 9.77 17.18 2.31
CA GLY A 15 10.13 17.22 0.89
C GLY A 15 11.64 17.42 0.70
N GLY A 16 12.05 17.75 -0.52
CA GLY A 16 13.46 17.96 -0.84
C GLY A 16 14.26 16.67 -1.03
N TRP A 17 13.60 15.65 -1.58
CA TRP A 17 14.17 14.33 -1.81
C TRP A 17 15.25 14.36 -2.90
N THR A 18 16.32 13.58 -2.70
CA THR A 18 17.36 13.33 -3.71
C THR A 18 16.95 12.23 -4.68
N SER A 19 16.12 11.32 -4.23
CA SER A 19 15.49 10.31 -5.08
C SER A 19 14.11 9.94 -4.55
N VAL A 20 13.21 9.58 -5.47
CA VAL A 20 11.85 9.14 -5.17
C VAL A 20 11.54 7.94 -6.05
N ARG A 21 10.97 6.90 -5.44
CA ARG A 21 10.35 5.77 -6.11
C ARG A 21 9.01 5.49 -5.44
N ILE A 22 7.95 5.45 -6.25
CA ILE A 22 6.62 5.06 -5.82
C ILE A 22 6.15 3.99 -6.79
N SER A 23 5.63 2.87 -6.28
CA SER A 23 5.16 1.76 -7.10
C SER A 23 3.73 1.42 -6.74
N ALA A 24 2.88 1.31 -7.75
CA ALA A 24 1.51 0.86 -7.65
C ALA A 24 1.18 -0.06 -8.83
N GLY A 25 0.23 -0.96 -8.68
CA GLY A 25 -0.17 -1.86 -9.76
C GLY A 25 -1.49 -2.56 -9.48
N ILE A 26 -2.25 -2.85 -10.53
CA ILE A 26 -3.56 -3.52 -10.43
C ILE A 26 -3.47 -4.99 -9.99
N ASN A 27 -2.29 -5.56 -9.97
CA ASN A 27 -2.00 -6.92 -9.52
C ASN A 27 -1.23 -6.94 -8.19
N ARG A 28 -1.21 -5.82 -7.48
CA ARG A 28 -0.51 -5.68 -6.20
C ARG A 28 -1.49 -5.22 -5.14
N ILE A 29 -1.54 -5.94 -4.03
CA ILE A 29 -2.40 -5.62 -2.90
C ILE A 29 -1.87 -4.41 -2.13
N ALA A 30 -0.55 -4.15 -2.17
CA ALA A 30 0.05 -3.03 -1.47
C ALA A 30 1.00 -2.24 -2.37
N ARG A 31 0.83 -0.91 -2.40
CA ARG A 31 1.76 0.06 -2.98
C ARG A 31 2.97 0.20 -2.09
N ASP A 32 4.10 0.60 -2.66
CA ASP A 32 5.31 0.92 -1.91
C ASP A 32 5.89 2.28 -2.32
N PHE A 33 6.61 2.88 -1.41
CA PHE A 33 7.41 4.07 -1.68
C PHE A 33 8.79 3.96 -1.04
N ASN A 34 9.76 4.62 -1.68
CA ASN A 34 11.10 4.78 -1.17
C ASN A 34 11.58 6.17 -1.57
N VAL A 35 11.93 6.99 -0.59
CA VAL A 35 12.50 8.31 -0.82
C VAL A 35 13.83 8.42 -0.08
N ALA A 36 14.77 9.18 -0.64
CA ALA A 36 16.05 9.42 -0.01
C ALA A 36 16.34 10.91 0.11
N ILE A 37 17.02 11.28 1.19
CA ILE A 37 17.47 12.65 1.45
C ILE A 37 18.91 12.62 1.96
N THR A 38 19.72 13.59 1.55
CA THR A 38 21.02 13.81 2.14
C THR A 38 20.86 14.64 3.39
N THR A 39 21.23 14.09 4.54
CA THR A 39 21.03 14.71 5.85
C THR A 39 22.22 15.50 6.34
N ARG A 40 23.41 15.21 5.83
CA ARG A 40 24.65 15.89 6.19
C ARG A 40 25.56 16.11 5.00
N TRP A 41 26.09 17.30 4.91
CA TRP A 41 27.23 17.68 4.08
C TRP A 41 28.19 18.56 4.91
N PRO A 42 29.45 18.74 4.53
CA PRO A 42 30.36 19.61 5.24
C PRO A 42 29.76 20.99 5.45
N GLY A 43 29.56 21.40 6.72
CA GLY A 43 28.97 22.69 7.09
C GLY A 43 27.48 22.65 7.48
N SER A 44 26.79 21.52 7.36
CA SER A 44 25.40 21.39 7.82
C SER A 44 25.31 21.36 9.35
N ARG A 45 24.41 22.14 9.93
CA ARG A 45 24.03 22.06 11.33
C ARG A 45 22.80 21.19 11.48
N ASP A 46 22.86 20.25 12.41
CA ASP A 46 21.89 19.24 12.79
C ASP A 46 20.44 19.46 12.35
N TYR A 47 20.00 18.68 11.39
CA TYR A 47 18.60 18.37 11.23
C TYR A 47 18.42 16.85 11.12
N GLN A 48 17.82 16.25 12.12
CA GLN A 48 17.35 14.87 12.05
C GLN A 48 15.83 14.90 11.87
N PRO A 49 15.30 14.38 10.76
CA PRO A 49 13.86 14.18 10.67
C PRO A 49 13.40 13.28 11.81
N ARG A 50 12.36 13.71 12.52
CA ARG A 50 11.78 12.96 13.64
C ARG A 50 10.71 11.97 13.17
N ILE A 51 10.89 11.41 11.99
CA ILE A 51 10.02 10.35 11.47
C ILE A 51 10.46 9.04 12.13
N LYS A 52 9.48 8.23 12.53
CA LYS A 52 9.70 6.92 13.17
C LYS A 52 9.03 5.81 12.39
N ASN A 53 9.55 4.60 12.54
CA ASN A 53 8.89 3.41 12.03
C ASN A 53 7.51 3.26 12.66
N GLY A 54 6.53 2.84 11.86
CA GLY A 54 5.14 2.67 12.27
C GLY A 54 4.28 3.94 12.20
N GLU A 55 4.86 5.11 11.91
CA GLU A 55 4.06 6.33 11.76
C GLU A 55 3.23 6.29 10.46
N LEU A 56 1.99 6.77 10.57
CA LEU A 56 1.11 6.95 9.42
C LEU A 56 1.70 7.99 8.47
N VAL A 57 1.74 7.66 7.19
CA VAL A 57 2.25 8.52 6.14
C VAL A 57 1.27 8.63 4.99
N GLU A 58 1.12 9.83 4.46
CA GLU A 58 0.52 10.10 3.16
C GLU A 58 1.61 10.56 2.20
N VAL A 59 1.68 9.94 1.04
CA VAL A 59 2.56 10.34 -0.06
C VAL A 59 1.74 11.13 -1.07
N LEU A 60 2.20 12.34 -1.41
CA LEU A 60 1.53 13.21 -2.36
C LEU A 60 2.43 13.52 -3.56
N ILE A 61 1.83 13.74 -4.71
CA ILE A 61 2.46 14.34 -5.90
C ILE A 61 1.71 15.63 -6.19
N GLY A 62 2.36 16.77 -5.93
CA GLY A 62 1.66 18.05 -5.83
C GLY A 62 0.68 18.02 -4.67
N ASP A 63 -0.62 18.21 -4.97
CA ASP A 63 -1.70 18.18 -3.98
C ASP A 63 -2.47 16.84 -3.96
N GLU A 64 -2.12 15.93 -4.87
CA GLU A 64 -2.84 14.66 -5.06
C GLU A 64 -2.22 13.55 -4.20
N PRO A 65 -2.97 12.90 -3.31
CA PRO A 65 -2.50 11.74 -2.58
C PRO A 65 -2.35 10.55 -3.54
N VAL A 66 -1.24 9.82 -3.41
CA VAL A 66 -0.95 8.63 -4.23
C VAL A 66 -0.75 7.38 -3.40
N LEU A 67 -0.53 7.51 -2.08
CA LEU A 67 -0.41 6.40 -1.16
C LEU A 67 -0.71 6.85 0.27
N THR A 68 -1.47 6.07 1.00
CA THR A 68 -1.66 6.19 2.45
C THR A 68 -1.25 4.89 3.13
N GLY A 69 -0.33 4.98 4.08
CA GLY A 69 0.24 3.79 4.70
C GLY A 69 1.13 4.07 5.90
N TYR A 70 2.16 3.27 6.08
CA TYR A 70 3.06 3.36 7.22
C TYR A 70 4.52 3.42 6.79
N VAL A 71 5.31 4.12 7.59
CA VAL A 71 6.78 4.09 7.50
C VAL A 71 7.27 2.76 8.07
N GLU A 72 7.94 1.96 7.27
CA GLU A 72 8.44 0.64 7.68
C GLU A 72 9.90 0.67 8.10
N ALA A 73 10.71 1.43 7.36
CA ALA A 73 12.14 1.50 7.62
C ALA A 73 12.73 2.87 7.33
N LEU A 74 13.77 3.19 8.07
CA LEU A 74 14.56 4.40 7.91
C LEU A 74 16.03 4.02 7.63
N PRO A 75 16.34 3.47 6.42
CA PRO A 75 17.70 3.05 6.11
C PRO A 75 18.67 4.23 6.13
N LEU A 76 19.71 4.11 6.92
CA LEU A 76 20.79 5.09 7.03
C LEU A 76 22.00 4.58 6.28
N ARG A 77 22.55 5.41 5.40
CA ARG A 77 23.81 5.16 4.69
C ARG A 77 24.77 6.29 4.99
N TYR A 78 26.01 5.96 5.29
CA TYR A 78 27.05 6.94 5.54
C TYR A 78 28.35 6.51 4.85
N ASP A 79 29.05 7.48 4.35
CA ASP A 79 30.41 7.34 3.81
C ASP A 79 31.30 8.47 4.37
N ALA A 80 32.55 8.58 3.91
CA ALA A 80 33.51 9.58 4.39
C ALA A 80 33.06 11.04 4.12
N SER A 81 32.15 11.26 3.18
CA SER A 81 31.77 12.59 2.70
C SER A 81 30.30 12.93 2.93
N SER A 82 29.43 11.93 3.08
CA SER A 82 27.99 12.16 3.14
C SER A 82 27.27 11.21 4.10
N VAL A 83 26.12 11.67 4.59
CA VAL A 83 25.16 10.85 5.30
C VAL A 83 23.83 11.02 4.59
N SER A 84 23.30 9.92 4.09
CA SER A 84 21.98 9.87 3.46
C SER A 84 21.03 8.99 4.27
N MET A 85 19.78 9.39 4.35
CA MET A 85 18.70 8.63 4.98
C MET A 85 17.62 8.34 3.95
N GLY A 86 17.13 7.11 3.97
CA GLY A 86 15.93 6.73 3.24
C GLY A 86 14.71 6.73 4.16
N ILE A 87 13.55 6.85 3.56
CA ILE A 87 12.27 6.55 4.20
C ILE A 87 11.55 5.58 3.28
N VAL A 88 11.27 4.41 3.81
CA VAL A 88 10.64 3.32 3.06
C VAL A 88 9.34 2.97 3.76
N GLY A 89 8.30 2.73 2.98
CA GLY A 89 7.02 2.30 3.53
C GLY A 89 6.10 1.72 2.46
N ARG A 90 4.99 1.18 2.94
CA ARG A 90 3.95 0.59 2.12
C ARG A 90 2.58 1.12 2.54
N SER A 91 1.58 0.91 1.66
CA SER A 91 0.19 1.23 1.97
C SER A 91 -0.34 0.37 3.14
N LYS A 92 -1.45 0.81 3.75
CA LYS A 92 -2.09 0.09 4.87
C LYS A 92 -2.38 -1.37 4.56
N THR A 93 -2.68 -1.68 3.31
CA THR A 93 -2.97 -3.05 2.85
C THR A 93 -1.77 -3.99 2.92
N ALA A 94 -0.57 -3.50 3.20
CA ALA A 94 0.60 -4.34 3.47
C ALA A 94 0.40 -5.29 4.65
N ASP A 95 -0.41 -4.91 5.65
CA ASP A 95 -0.76 -5.78 6.77
C ASP A 95 -1.45 -7.08 6.31
N LEU A 96 -2.19 -7.03 5.20
CA LEU A 96 -2.81 -8.24 4.62
C LEU A 96 -1.78 -9.19 3.98
N VAL A 97 -0.66 -8.65 3.54
CA VAL A 97 0.44 -9.42 2.93
C VAL A 97 1.30 -10.09 3.99
N ASP A 98 1.54 -9.38 5.09
CA ASP A 98 2.50 -9.80 6.12
C ASP A 98 1.86 -10.62 7.24
N CYS A 99 0.55 -10.46 7.48
CA CYS A 99 -0.13 -11.09 8.59
C CYS A 99 -0.94 -12.32 8.17
N SER A 100 -0.94 -13.34 9.03
CA SER A 100 -1.74 -14.55 8.82
C SER A 100 -3.23 -14.28 8.96
N ALA A 101 -4.02 -14.94 8.12
CA ALA A 101 -5.47 -14.92 8.23
C ALA A 101 -5.94 -15.62 9.51
N LEU A 102 -6.97 -15.07 10.16
CA LEU A 102 -7.58 -15.73 11.30
C LEU A 102 -8.31 -17.00 10.82
N PRO A 103 -8.17 -18.14 11.53
CA PRO A 103 -8.73 -19.43 11.12
C PRO A 103 -10.25 -19.48 11.39
N VAL A 104 -11.01 -18.64 10.69
CA VAL A 104 -12.47 -18.56 10.81
C VAL A 104 -13.11 -19.13 9.56
N GLN A 105 -13.96 -20.15 9.73
CA GLN A 105 -14.75 -20.67 8.62
C GLN A 105 -15.80 -19.67 8.17
N GLN A 106 -15.83 -19.39 6.90
CA GLN A 106 -16.77 -18.48 6.23
C GLN A 106 -17.71 -19.33 5.35
N SER A 107 -18.95 -19.52 5.78
CA SER A 107 -19.94 -20.30 5.03
C SER A 107 -21.16 -19.47 4.67
N GLY A 108 -21.70 -19.68 3.47
CA GLY A 108 -22.95 -19.07 3.05
C GLY A 108 -22.88 -17.54 2.83
N LYS A 109 -21.68 -16.99 2.65
CA LYS A 109 -21.47 -15.54 2.46
C LYS A 109 -21.02 -15.26 1.02
N ASN A 110 -21.30 -14.04 0.55
CA ASN A 110 -20.73 -13.57 -0.69
C ASN A 110 -19.26 -13.17 -0.51
N LEU A 111 -18.52 -13.14 -1.60
CA LEU A 111 -17.08 -12.88 -1.60
C LEU A 111 -16.74 -11.52 -0.94
N LEU A 112 -17.49 -10.46 -1.27
CA LEU A 112 -17.24 -9.12 -0.70
C LEU A 112 -17.29 -9.14 0.83
N ARG A 113 -18.28 -9.84 1.40
CA ARG A 113 -18.43 -9.96 2.85
C ARG A 113 -17.28 -10.76 3.47
N ILE A 114 -16.89 -11.87 2.83
CA ILE A 114 -15.75 -12.69 3.30
C ILE A 114 -14.47 -11.84 3.33
N VAL A 115 -14.17 -11.14 2.25
CA VAL A 115 -12.99 -10.28 2.15
C VAL A 115 -13.04 -9.16 3.18
N SER A 116 -14.22 -8.54 3.38
CA SER A 116 -14.38 -7.48 4.38
C SER A 116 -14.13 -7.99 5.80
N GLU A 117 -14.59 -9.18 6.13
CA GLU A 117 -14.37 -9.80 7.45
C GLU A 117 -12.90 -10.22 7.67
N LEU A 118 -12.21 -10.65 6.59
CA LEU A 118 -10.77 -10.96 6.66
C LEU A 118 -9.91 -9.69 6.81
N ALA A 119 -10.32 -8.57 6.23
CA ALA A 119 -9.60 -7.29 6.28
C ALA A 119 -9.92 -6.46 7.55
N ALA A 120 -11.07 -6.69 8.17
CA ALA A 120 -11.55 -5.91 9.31
C ALA A 120 -10.60 -5.89 10.54
N PRO A 121 -9.93 -6.99 10.93
CA PRO A 121 -8.98 -6.97 12.05
C PRO A 121 -7.82 -6.00 11.87
N PHE A 122 -7.48 -5.66 10.62
CA PHE A 122 -6.41 -4.73 10.26
C PHE A 122 -6.90 -3.29 10.02
N GLY A 123 -8.20 -3.03 10.25
CA GLY A 123 -8.80 -1.71 10.02
C GLY A 123 -8.86 -1.30 8.55
N ILE A 124 -8.76 -2.25 7.61
CA ILE A 124 -8.75 -2.00 6.17
C ILE A 124 -10.17 -2.05 5.63
N THR A 125 -10.58 -0.96 4.99
CA THR A 125 -11.87 -0.86 4.29
C THR A 125 -11.79 -1.53 2.94
N VAL A 126 -12.81 -2.32 2.59
CA VAL A 126 -12.94 -2.97 1.28
C VAL A 126 -13.91 -2.19 0.41
N VAL A 127 -13.49 -1.90 -0.82
CA VAL A 127 -14.29 -1.18 -1.84
C VAL A 127 -14.70 -2.15 -2.92
N ASP A 128 -16.00 -2.19 -3.23
CA ASP A 128 -16.55 -2.97 -4.33
C ASP A 128 -16.48 -2.16 -5.64
N ALA A 129 -15.66 -2.63 -6.58
CA ALA A 129 -15.55 -2.07 -7.93
C ALA A 129 -16.03 -3.07 -9.00
N GLY A 130 -17.09 -3.83 -8.71
CA GLY A 130 -17.74 -4.75 -9.66
C GLY A 130 -17.54 -6.23 -9.37
N VAL A 131 -17.49 -6.62 -8.10
CA VAL A 131 -17.43 -8.03 -7.68
C VAL A 131 -18.74 -8.74 -8.00
N PRO A 132 -18.71 -9.98 -8.53
CA PRO A 132 -19.92 -10.79 -8.72
C PRO A 132 -20.61 -11.07 -7.38
N GLN A 133 -21.84 -10.59 -7.22
CA GLN A 133 -22.61 -10.73 -5.97
C GLN A 133 -23.15 -12.15 -5.75
N THR A 134 -23.16 -12.99 -6.78
CA THR A 134 -23.83 -14.31 -6.79
C THR A 134 -22.97 -15.45 -6.28
N ALA A 135 -21.71 -15.26 -6.10
CA ALA A 135 -20.81 -16.32 -5.64
C ALA A 135 -20.92 -16.46 -4.11
N VAL A 136 -21.70 -17.42 -3.65
CA VAL A 136 -21.63 -17.89 -2.28
C VAL A 136 -20.48 -18.89 -2.20
N ILE A 137 -19.49 -18.59 -1.39
CA ILE A 137 -18.27 -19.39 -1.28
C ILE A 137 -18.15 -19.89 0.16
N ASP A 138 -17.82 -21.16 0.30
CA ASP A 138 -17.31 -21.68 1.57
C ASP A 138 -15.80 -21.49 1.57
N ALA A 139 -15.33 -20.64 2.46
CA ALA A 139 -13.94 -20.30 2.56
C ALA A 139 -13.42 -20.55 3.97
N GLN A 140 -12.28 -21.21 4.05
CA GLN A 140 -11.51 -21.33 5.28
C GLN A 140 -10.06 -20.98 4.95
N PRO A 141 -9.44 -20.05 5.69
CA PRO A 141 -8.01 -19.85 5.61
C PRO A 141 -7.24 -21.11 5.95
N GLU A 142 -6.21 -21.42 5.20
CA GLU A 142 -5.33 -22.55 5.50
C GLU A 142 -4.40 -22.18 6.67
N HIS A 143 -3.85 -23.21 7.31
CA HIS A 143 -2.97 -22.98 8.45
C HIS A 143 -1.68 -22.26 8.03
N GLY A 144 -1.45 -21.06 8.60
CA GLY A 144 -0.29 -20.23 8.27
C GLY A 144 -0.43 -19.40 6.99
N GLU A 145 -1.57 -19.48 6.30
CA GLU A 145 -1.86 -18.68 5.10
C GLU A 145 -1.96 -17.20 5.47
N THR A 146 -1.32 -16.31 4.69
CA THR A 146 -1.52 -14.88 4.86
C THR A 146 -2.92 -14.46 4.38
N VAL A 147 -3.38 -13.28 4.83
CA VAL A 147 -4.66 -12.77 4.34
C VAL A 147 -4.61 -12.60 2.82
N ALA A 148 -3.51 -12.07 2.28
CA ALA A 148 -3.34 -11.86 0.84
C ALA A 148 -3.36 -13.18 0.05
N ASP A 149 -2.74 -14.25 0.55
CA ASP A 149 -2.75 -15.55 -0.11
C ASP A 149 -4.17 -16.14 -0.12
N CYS A 150 -4.87 -16.07 1.02
CA CYS A 150 -6.27 -16.47 1.13
C CYS A 150 -7.14 -15.69 0.13
N LEU A 151 -6.98 -14.36 0.06
CA LEU A 151 -7.70 -13.52 -0.88
C LEU A 151 -7.41 -13.90 -2.33
N ASN A 152 -6.15 -14.06 -2.71
CA ASN A 152 -5.77 -14.43 -4.08
C ASN A 152 -6.38 -15.78 -4.50
N ARG A 153 -6.39 -16.74 -3.60
CA ARG A 153 -7.01 -18.05 -3.83
C ARG A 153 -8.53 -17.94 -4.06
N LEU A 154 -9.23 -17.14 -3.26
CA LEU A 154 -10.67 -16.92 -3.38
C LEU A 154 -11.04 -16.10 -4.63
N LEU A 155 -10.30 -15.02 -4.89
CA LEU A 155 -10.52 -14.11 -6.00
C LEU A 155 -10.24 -14.78 -7.36
N GLY A 156 -9.27 -15.69 -7.39
CA GLY A 156 -8.97 -16.50 -8.58
C GLY A 156 -10.17 -17.33 -9.06
N GLN A 157 -11.02 -17.81 -8.15
CA GLN A 157 -12.22 -18.60 -8.49
C GLN A 157 -13.28 -17.77 -9.23
N VAL A 158 -13.31 -16.45 -9.02
CA VAL A 158 -14.32 -15.55 -9.59
C VAL A 158 -13.73 -14.52 -10.56
N GLN A 159 -12.46 -14.69 -10.95
CA GLN A 159 -11.74 -13.82 -11.89
C GLN A 159 -11.81 -12.33 -11.48
N THR A 160 -11.62 -12.08 -10.21
CA THR A 160 -11.60 -10.75 -9.61
C THR A 160 -10.18 -10.41 -9.17
N LEU A 161 -9.80 -9.15 -9.29
CA LEU A 161 -8.51 -8.63 -8.84
C LEU A 161 -8.67 -7.91 -7.50
N ALA A 162 -7.63 -7.96 -6.69
CA ALA A 162 -7.47 -7.12 -5.51
C ALA A 162 -6.26 -6.21 -5.68
N TYR A 163 -6.46 -4.94 -5.43
CA TYR A 163 -5.41 -3.93 -5.42
C TYR A 163 -5.76 -2.85 -4.40
N ASP A 164 -4.81 -2.03 -4.03
CA ASP A 164 -5.05 -0.93 -3.13
C ASP A 164 -5.31 0.39 -3.88
N ASP A 165 -5.97 1.32 -3.21
CA ASP A 165 -6.12 2.69 -3.68
C ASP A 165 -5.19 3.67 -2.93
N GLU A 166 -5.23 4.94 -3.32
CA GLU A 166 -4.43 6.01 -2.72
C GLU A 166 -4.74 6.28 -1.24
N CYS A 167 -5.91 5.88 -0.79
CA CYS A 167 -6.35 5.99 0.61
C CYS A 167 -5.94 4.78 1.47
N GLY A 168 -5.27 3.78 0.88
CA GLY A 168 -4.91 2.53 1.56
C GLY A 168 -6.10 1.62 1.82
N ARG A 169 -7.16 1.68 0.99
CA ARG A 169 -8.29 0.77 1.02
C ARG A 169 -8.04 -0.38 0.04
N LEU A 170 -8.59 -1.54 0.32
CA LEU A 170 -8.55 -2.69 -0.58
C LEU A 170 -9.68 -2.60 -1.60
N VAL A 171 -9.37 -2.53 -2.88
CA VAL A 171 -10.35 -2.48 -3.97
C VAL A 171 -10.47 -3.84 -4.61
N LEU A 172 -11.69 -4.33 -4.74
CA LEU A 172 -12.02 -5.56 -5.48
C LEU A 172 -12.70 -5.19 -6.79
N GLY A 173 -12.11 -5.59 -7.90
CA GLY A 173 -12.64 -5.22 -9.21
C GLY A 173 -12.27 -6.18 -10.31
N LYS A 174 -12.93 -6.03 -11.45
CA LYS A 174 -12.59 -6.74 -12.68
C LYS A 174 -11.72 -5.87 -13.58
N PRO A 175 -10.86 -6.48 -14.41
CA PRO A 175 -10.18 -5.74 -15.45
C PRO A 175 -11.20 -4.98 -16.31
N GLY A 176 -10.90 -3.72 -16.61
CA GLY A 176 -11.75 -2.92 -17.50
C GLY A 176 -11.77 -3.51 -18.93
N THR A 177 -12.92 -3.42 -19.60
CA THR A 177 -13.10 -3.84 -21.00
C THR A 177 -12.85 -2.72 -21.99
N GLY A 178 -12.57 -1.51 -21.51
CA GLY A 178 -12.30 -0.34 -22.34
C GLY A 178 -10.99 -0.49 -23.11
N LYS A 179 -11.00 -0.10 -24.39
CA LYS A 179 -9.76 0.03 -25.19
C LYS A 179 -9.14 1.40 -24.88
N ALA A 180 -7.81 1.42 -24.72
CA ALA A 180 -7.08 2.68 -24.64
C ALA A 180 -7.29 3.49 -25.93
N ALA A 181 -7.47 4.80 -25.82
CA ALA A 181 -7.69 5.68 -26.97
C ALA A 181 -6.47 5.74 -27.89
N THR A 182 -5.28 5.46 -27.37
CA THR A 182 -4.01 5.42 -28.11
C THR A 182 -3.14 4.26 -27.66
N ALA A 183 -2.33 3.73 -28.56
CA ALA A 183 -1.26 2.82 -28.18
C ALA A 183 -0.15 3.61 -27.45
N LEU A 184 0.40 3.03 -26.39
CA LEU A 184 1.66 3.51 -25.82
C LEU A 184 2.76 3.14 -26.82
N VAL A 185 3.37 4.14 -27.45
CA VAL A 185 4.52 3.99 -28.35
C VAL A 185 5.79 4.27 -27.58
#